data_8ce4bde738f487f4a011845b949fd174
#
_entry.id   8ce4bde738f487f4a011845b949fd174
#
_cell.length_a   1.000
_cell.length_b   1.000
_cell.length_c   1.000
_cell.angle_alpha   90.00
_cell.angle_beta   90.00
_cell.angle_gamma   90.00
#
_symmetry.space_group_name_H-M   'P 1'
#
loop_
_entity.id
_entity.type
_entity.pdbx_description
1 polymer ?
#
loop_
_entity_poly.entity_id
_entity_poly.type
_entity_poly.pdbx_seq_one_letter_code
_entity_poly.pdbx_strand_id
1 'polypeptide(L)'
;MLPFAMTANRPAGESSTYIYRSAEKLSLFLPCARQRFWPGRNLIAGPYAGEFGYELMQWQGFVRARRRHYQAVHVVTYPGREYLYEGCQVHYHAIDLKKAGYGYGLLDPRRTRELADAKAAEIGLRDYDVFDASLLCTRYHKALFWRQDFRLFEEPPLAARPCDVVFHFRAVDKVGSDHFKNYPPALADELVQRCLDRGLSLACIGHPAYSYCPANCVDWRSEDLRRTVAAISTGRTVAGENSGPMHLANLCGKPTILWAQDQWRIDYSLRWNPFRVPIYTAANDSCQPAPEKVLNVIVASLQELAARTENFTRRCYTLPAQPIANA
;
A
#
# COMPACT_ATOMS: atom_id res chain seq x y z
N MET A 1 0.82 15.36 -22.09
CA MET A 1 -0.34 14.44 -22.14
C MET A 1 -0.03 13.34 -23.14
N LEU A 2 0.42 12.18 -22.70
CA LEU A 2 0.68 11.04 -23.59
C LEU A 2 -0.43 9.99 -23.35
N PRO A 3 -1.04 9.44 -24.41
CA PRO A 3 -2.06 8.43 -24.26
C PRO A 3 -1.41 7.09 -23.85
N PHE A 4 -1.94 6.49 -22.80
CA PHE A 4 -1.56 5.17 -22.33
C PHE A 4 -2.03 4.11 -23.33
N ALA A 5 -1.14 3.65 -24.20
CA ALA A 5 -1.29 2.37 -24.87
C ALA A 5 -0.72 1.29 -23.94
N MET A 6 -1.59 0.55 -23.26
CA MET A 6 -1.22 -0.71 -22.61
C MET A 6 -1.15 -1.79 -23.71
N THR A 7 0.01 -2.03 -24.28
CA THR A 7 0.30 -3.27 -24.98
C THR A 7 1.04 -4.20 -24.02
N ALA A 8 0.28 -5.00 -23.26
CA ALA A 8 0.84 -6.14 -22.58
C ALA A 8 0.77 -7.32 -23.54
N ASN A 9 1.92 -7.83 -23.99
CA ASN A 9 2.04 -9.18 -24.51
C ASN A 9 1.73 -10.15 -23.37
N ARG A 10 0.48 -10.60 -23.28
CA ARG A 10 0.07 -11.75 -22.46
C ARG A 10 0.01 -12.98 -23.33
N PRO A 11 0.43 -14.17 -22.83
CA PRO A 11 0.24 -15.42 -23.56
C PRO A 11 -1.24 -15.61 -23.86
N ALA A 12 -1.53 -16.03 -25.07
CA ALA A 12 -2.88 -16.35 -25.54
C ALA A 12 -3.46 -17.49 -24.68
N GLY A 13 -4.39 -17.16 -23.78
CA GLY A 13 -5.05 -18.14 -22.92
C GLY A 13 -5.92 -17.54 -21.83
N GLU A 14 -5.63 -16.34 -21.34
CA GLU A 14 -6.48 -15.63 -20.41
C GLU A 14 -6.99 -14.33 -21.03
N SER A 15 -8.03 -14.43 -21.82
CA SER A 15 -8.90 -13.30 -22.13
C SER A 15 -9.73 -12.99 -20.89
N SER A 16 -9.13 -12.45 -19.86
CA SER A 16 -9.84 -11.76 -18.81
C SER A 16 -10.43 -10.51 -19.45
N THR A 17 -11.62 -10.67 -19.87
CA THR A 17 -12.47 -9.72 -20.54
C THR A 17 -12.79 -8.54 -19.64
N TYR A 18 -11.87 -7.56 -19.58
CA TYR A 18 -12.19 -6.20 -19.19
C TYR A 18 -12.94 -5.43 -20.30
N ILE A 19 -13.57 -6.17 -21.23
CA ILE A 19 -14.42 -5.58 -22.26
C ILE A 19 -15.83 -5.63 -21.74
N TYR A 20 -16.21 -4.67 -20.91
CA TYR A 20 -17.62 -4.39 -20.68
C TYR A 20 -18.26 -4.03 -22.02
N ARG A 21 -19.33 -4.73 -22.38
CA ARG A 21 -20.18 -4.38 -23.51
C ARG A 21 -20.69 -2.95 -23.31
N SER A 22 -21.10 -2.27 -24.37
CA SER A 22 -21.49 -0.85 -24.30
C SER A 22 -22.60 -0.55 -23.28
N ALA A 23 -23.56 -1.46 -23.11
CA ALA A 23 -24.63 -1.35 -22.12
C ALA A 23 -24.11 -1.43 -20.67
N GLU A 24 -23.14 -2.30 -20.41
CA GLU A 24 -22.47 -2.41 -19.09
C GLU A 24 -21.64 -1.17 -18.77
N LYS A 25 -21.01 -0.56 -19.79
CA LYS A 25 -20.30 0.71 -19.62
C LYS A 25 -21.22 1.83 -19.19
N LEU A 26 -22.42 1.93 -19.78
CA LEU A 26 -23.40 2.93 -19.42
C LEU A 26 -23.98 2.67 -18.02
N SER A 27 -24.24 1.41 -17.67
CA SER A 27 -24.72 1.02 -16.35
C SER A 27 -23.76 1.37 -15.22
N LEU A 28 -22.46 1.41 -15.49
CA LEU A 28 -21.43 1.86 -14.52
C LEU A 28 -21.27 3.38 -14.52
N PHE A 29 -21.43 4.04 -15.66
CA PHE A 29 -21.27 5.49 -15.76
C PHE A 29 -22.35 6.25 -14.97
N LEU A 30 -23.61 5.89 -15.12
CA LEU A 30 -24.73 6.60 -14.49
C LEU A 30 -24.64 6.62 -12.94
N PRO A 31 -24.40 5.50 -12.24
CA PRO A 31 -24.16 5.54 -10.80
C PRO A 31 -22.96 6.40 -10.39
N CYS A 32 -21.86 6.35 -11.13
CA CYS A 32 -20.69 7.19 -10.86
C CYS A 32 -21.00 8.69 -11.03
N ALA A 33 -21.70 9.05 -12.11
CA ALA A 33 -22.12 10.44 -12.36
C ALA A 33 -23.08 10.93 -11.26
N ARG A 34 -24.09 10.10 -10.89
CA ARG A 34 -24.98 10.42 -9.79
C ARG A 34 -24.23 10.69 -8.50
N GLN A 35 -23.35 9.76 -8.08
CA GLN A 35 -22.54 9.91 -6.87
C GLN A 35 -21.65 11.18 -6.90
N ARG A 36 -21.19 11.58 -8.07
CA ARG A 36 -20.35 12.78 -8.23
C ARG A 36 -21.13 14.08 -8.09
N PHE A 37 -22.32 14.16 -8.65
CA PHE A 37 -23.09 15.39 -8.76
C PHE A 37 -24.26 15.47 -7.79
N TRP A 38 -24.83 14.34 -7.37
CA TRP A 38 -25.94 14.25 -6.43
C TRP A 38 -25.70 13.10 -5.42
N PRO A 39 -24.71 13.25 -4.53
CA PRO A 39 -24.43 12.20 -3.55
C PRO A 39 -25.59 12.01 -2.58
N GLY A 40 -25.80 10.76 -2.15
CA GLY A 40 -26.68 10.44 -1.03
C GLY A 40 -26.13 10.97 0.31
N ARG A 41 -26.87 10.81 1.39
CA ARG A 41 -26.43 11.25 2.72
C ARG A 41 -25.25 10.40 3.23
N ASN A 42 -25.30 9.08 2.97
CA ASN A 42 -24.33 8.12 3.46
C ASN A 42 -23.65 7.40 2.30
N LEU A 43 -22.43 6.94 2.53
CA LEU A 43 -21.67 6.11 1.62
C LEU A 43 -21.37 4.77 2.28
N ILE A 44 -21.70 3.66 1.61
CA ILE A 44 -21.13 2.35 1.93
C ILE A 44 -19.99 2.10 0.95
N ALA A 45 -18.76 2.06 1.46
CA ALA A 45 -17.56 1.77 0.69
C ALA A 45 -17.17 0.29 0.89
N GLY A 46 -17.27 -0.49 -0.16
CA GLY A 46 -17.03 -1.93 -0.11
C GLY A 46 -18.28 -2.79 -0.16
N PRO A 47 -18.18 -4.10 0.23
CA PRO A 47 -17.03 -4.71 0.90
C PRO A 47 -15.77 -4.75 0.04
N TYR A 48 -14.65 -4.34 0.65
CA TYR A 48 -13.36 -4.47 0.01
C TYR A 48 -12.75 -5.85 0.32
N ALA A 49 -12.62 -6.68 -0.71
CA ALA A 49 -12.07 -8.04 -0.61
C ALA A 49 -10.77 -8.21 -1.40
N GLY A 50 -10.12 -7.10 -1.79
CA GLY A 50 -8.93 -7.10 -2.62
C GLY A 50 -7.61 -7.27 -1.85
N GLU A 51 -6.51 -7.27 -2.61
CA GLU A 51 -5.15 -7.33 -2.07
C GLU A 51 -4.81 -6.08 -1.23
N PHE A 52 -4.02 -6.29 -0.16
CA PHE A 52 -3.61 -5.24 0.75
C PHE A 52 -2.85 -4.09 0.08
N GLY A 53 -1.91 -4.41 -0.82
CA GLY A 53 -1.18 -3.39 -1.56
C GLY A 53 -2.08 -2.47 -2.38
N TYR A 54 -3.12 -3.03 -3.02
CA TYR A 54 -4.10 -2.27 -3.77
C TYR A 54 -5.02 -1.43 -2.87
N GLU A 55 -5.37 -1.95 -1.69
CA GLU A 55 -6.09 -1.21 -0.65
C GLU A 55 -5.32 0.05 -0.24
N LEU A 56 -4.02 -0.09 0.03
CA LEU A 56 -3.14 1.01 0.41
C LEU A 56 -2.99 2.05 -0.70
N MET A 57 -2.69 1.59 -1.92
CA MET A 57 -2.31 2.48 -3.02
C MET A 57 -3.50 3.14 -3.72
N GLN A 58 -4.68 2.53 -3.66
CA GLN A 58 -5.84 3.05 -4.37
C GLN A 58 -7.06 3.22 -3.48
N TRP A 59 -7.55 2.12 -2.92
CA TRP A 59 -8.86 2.07 -2.30
C TRP A 59 -9.02 3.08 -1.17
N GLN A 60 -8.15 3.03 -0.16
CA GLN A 60 -8.26 3.91 1.01
C GLN A 60 -8.19 5.39 0.63
N GLY A 61 -7.33 5.76 -0.32
CA GLY A 61 -7.20 7.14 -0.78
C GLY A 61 -8.47 7.67 -1.46
N PHE A 62 -9.17 6.83 -2.23
CA PHE A 62 -10.45 7.20 -2.84
C PHE A 62 -11.59 7.27 -1.83
N VAL A 63 -11.64 6.36 -0.86
CA VAL A 63 -12.62 6.39 0.24
C VAL A 63 -12.46 7.69 1.04
N ARG A 64 -11.23 8.05 1.41
CA ARG A 64 -10.91 9.28 2.14
C ARG A 64 -11.30 10.54 1.35
N ALA A 65 -11.02 10.56 0.04
CA ALA A 65 -11.40 11.70 -0.80
C ALA A 65 -12.92 11.92 -0.87
N ARG A 66 -13.71 10.84 -0.77
CA ARG A 66 -15.18 10.93 -0.76
C ARG A 66 -15.77 11.38 0.55
N ARG A 67 -15.08 11.16 1.67
CA ARG A 67 -15.57 11.46 3.01
C ARG A 67 -16.13 12.88 3.15
N ARG A 68 -15.58 13.85 2.44
CA ARG A 68 -16.03 15.24 2.45
C ARG A 68 -17.38 15.50 1.76
N HIS A 69 -17.89 14.54 1.00
CA HIS A 69 -19.11 14.67 0.21
C HIS A 69 -20.31 13.95 0.84
N TYR A 70 -20.09 13.22 1.94
CA TYR A 70 -21.11 12.43 2.61
C TYR A 70 -21.19 12.79 4.10
N GLN A 71 -22.36 12.67 4.68
CA GLN A 71 -22.57 12.89 6.10
C GLN A 71 -21.86 11.80 6.92
N ALA A 72 -21.96 10.54 6.48
CA ALA A 72 -21.22 9.43 7.06
C ALA A 72 -20.69 8.49 5.95
N VAL A 73 -19.50 7.92 6.20
CA VAL A 73 -18.90 6.89 5.35
C VAL A 73 -18.73 5.61 6.16
N HIS A 74 -19.39 4.56 5.71
CA HIS A 74 -19.34 3.22 6.28
C HIS A 74 -18.42 2.39 5.39
N VAL A 75 -17.30 1.95 5.93
CA VAL A 75 -16.32 1.11 5.20
C VAL A 75 -16.51 -0.34 5.62
N VAL A 76 -16.69 -1.23 4.64
CA VAL A 76 -16.78 -2.67 4.88
C VAL A 76 -15.49 -3.32 4.39
N THR A 77 -14.66 -3.82 5.30
CA THR A 77 -13.31 -4.33 5.02
C THR A 77 -12.95 -5.52 5.93
N TYR A 78 -11.72 -6.01 5.84
CA TYR A 78 -11.21 -7.05 6.73
C TYR A 78 -10.94 -6.51 8.15
N PRO A 79 -11.04 -7.35 9.20
CA PRO A 79 -10.55 -7.01 10.52
C PRO A 79 -9.08 -6.57 10.50
N GLY A 80 -8.71 -5.63 11.38
CA GLY A 80 -7.36 -5.07 11.48
C GLY A 80 -7.01 -4.00 10.43
N ARG A 81 -8.00 -3.55 9.61
CA ARG A 81 -7.83 -2.51 8.58
C ARG A 81 -8.39 -1.16 8.97
N GLU A 82 -9.05 -1.05 10.11
CA GLU A 82 -9.69 0.17 10.61
C GLU A 82 -8.76 1.37 10.67
N TYR A 83 -7.48 1.14 10.95
CA TYR A 83 -6.47 2.18 10.98
C TYR A 83 -6.33 2.95 9.65
N LEU A 84 -6.62 2.31 8.53
CA LEU A 84 -6.60 2.95 7.21
C LEU A 84 -7.77 3.93 7.01
N TYR A 85 -8.84 3.79 7.78
CA TYR A 85 -10.12 4.47 7.56
C TYR A 85 -10.52 5.37 8.71
N GLU A 86 -9.56 6.00 9.36
CA GLU A 86 -9.84 6.94 10.45
C GLU A 86 -10.87 8.00 10.05
N GLY A 87 -11.86 8.17 10.94
CA GLY A 87 -12.99 9.06 10.75
C GLY A 87 -14.08 8.50 9.82
N CYS A 88 -14.02 7.21 9.47
CA CYS A 88 -15.12 6.44 8.90
C CYS A 88 -15.67 5.48 9.95
N GLN A 89 -16.90 5.00 9.73
CA GLN A 89 -17.46 3.89 10.50
C GLN A 89 -17.02 2.58 9.83
N VAL A 90 -16.26 1.74 10.55
CA VAL A 90 -15.69 0.53 9.97
C VAL A 90 -16.51 -0.68 10.37
N HIS A 91 -16.84 -1.50 9.38
CA HIS A 91 -17.55 -2.77 9.51
C HIS A 91 -16.72 -3.87 8.88
N TYR A 92 -16.89 -5.09 9.36
CA TYR A 92 -16.07 -6.21 8.91
C TYR A 92 -16.87 -7.20 8.08
N HIS A 93 -16.17 -7.94 7.24
CA HIS A 93 -16.66 -9.10 6.51
C HIS A 93 -15.65 -10.26 6.63
N ALA A 94 -16.17 -11.47 6.40
CA ALA A 94 -15.38 -12.70 6.43
C ALA A 94 -15.22 -13.33 5.02
N ILE A 95 -15.18 -12.50 3.98
CA ILE A 95 -15.06 -12.97 2.59
C ILE A 95 -13.67 -13.54 2.37
N ASP A 96 -13.58 -14.80 1.92
CA ASP A 96 -12.31 -15.43 1.58
C ASP A 96 -11.77 -14.85 0.26
N LEU A 97 -10.63 -14.19 0.31
CA LEU A 97 -9.91 -13.67 -0.86
C LEU A 97 -9.68 -14.71 -1.96
N LYS A 98 -9.48 -15.98 -1.59
CA LYS A 98 -9.27 -17.07 -2.55
C LYS A 98 -10.51 -17.38 -3.39
N LYS A 99 -11.70 -17.04 -2.89
CA LYS A 99 -12.98 -17.31 -3.52
C LYS A 99 -13.59 -16.09 -4.23
N ALA A 100 -13.02 -14.91 -4.04
CA ALA A 100 -13.53 -13.67 -4.63
C ALA A 100 -13.39 -13.60 -6.16
N GLY A 101 -12.43 -14.31 -6.75
CA GLY A 101 -12.37 -14.69 -8.18
C GLY A 101 -12.25 -13.59 -9.23
N TYR A 102 -12.43 -12.33 -8.88
CA TYR A 102 -12.34 -11.19 -9.79
C TYR A 102 -10.93 -10.58 -9.75
N GLY A 103 -10.50 -9.90 -10.81
CA GLY A 103 -9.14 -9.37 -10.93
C GLY A 103 -8.68 -8.61 -9.67
N TYR A 104 -7.45 -8.86 -9.21
CA TYR A 104 -6.87 -8.34 -7.94
C TYR A 104 -7.61 -8.77 -6.67
N GLY A 105 -8.36 -9.89 -6.69
CA GLY A 105 -9.13 -10.37 -5.55
C GLY A 105 -10.41 -9.57 -5.27
N LEU A 106 -10.79 -8.65 -6.15
CA LEU A 106 -12.02 -7.87 -5.99
C LEU A 106 -13.26 -8.74 -6.23
N LEU A 107 -14.36 -8.36 -5.61
CA LEU A 107 -15.65 -8.99 -5.83
C LEU A 107 -16.26 -8.55 -7.17
N ASP A 108 -17.11 -9.40 -7.73
CA ASP A 108 -18.02 -9.01 -8.80
C ASP A 108 -18.92 -7.83 -8.35
N PRO A 109 -19.17 -6.82 -9.22
CA PRO A 109 -19.96 -5.65 -8.86
C PRO A 109 -21.35 -5.96 -8.32
N ARG A 110 -22.04 -6.98 -8.85
CA ARG A 110 -23.37 -7.39 -8.35
C ARG A 110 -23.26 -7.93 -6.93
N ARG A 111 -22.27 -8.80 -6.71
CA ARG A 111 -22.04 -9.37 -5.39
C ARG A 111 -21.63 -8.30 -4.37
N THR A 112 -20.81 -7.34 -4.77
CA THR A 112 -20.47 -6.19 -3.92
C THR A 112 -21.73 -5.42 -3.55
N ARG A 113 -22.62 -5.16 -4.51
CA ARG A 113 -23.85 -4.43 -4.27
C ARG A 113 -24.78 -5.19 -3.31
N GLU A 114 -25.02 -6.49 -3.52
CA GLU A 114 -25.83 -7.33 -2.65
C GLU A 114 -25.32 -7.30 -1.19
N LEU A 115 -24.01 -7.43 -1.00
CA LEU A 115 -23.40 -7.42 0.32
C LEU A 115 -23.43 -6.03 0.97
N ALA A 116 -23.27 -4.97 0.18
CA ALA A 116 -23.43 -3.60 0.67
C ALA A 116 -24.86 -3.31 1.09
N ASP A 117 -25.85 -3.74 0.31
CA ASP A 117 -27.27 -3.57 0.63
C ASP A 117 -27.66 -4.39 1.87
N ALA A 118 -27.13 -5.61 2.03
CA ALA A 118 -27.31 -6.41 3.25
C ALA A 118 -26.70 -5.71 4.48
N LYS A 119 -25.50 -5.13 4.34
CA LYS A 119 -24.89 -4.36 5.42
C LYS A 119 -25.66 -3.09 5.74
N ALA A 120 -26.17 -2.38 4.74
CA ALA A 120 -27.05 -1.22 4.94
C ALA A 120 -28.29 -1.57 5.77
N ALA A 121 -28.94 -2.69 5.44
CA ALA A 121 -30.10 -3.18 6.18
C ALA A 121 -29.73 -3.53 7.63
N GLU A 122 -28.59 -4.22 7.84
CA GLU A 122 -28.08 -4.60 9.16
C GLU A 122 -27.87 -3.36 10.09
N ILE A 123 -27.33 -2.28 9.53
CA ILE A 123 -27.03 -1.05 10.30
C ILE A 123 -28.12 0.03 10.20
N GLY A 124 -29.26 -0.29 9.58
CA GLY A 124 -30.44 0.59 9.50
C GLY A 124 -30.31 1.78 8.55
N LEU A 125 -29.40 1.74 7.56
CA LEU A 125 -29.27 2.81 6.56
C LEU A 125 -30.34 2.72 5.47
N ARG A 126 -30.99 3.87 5.17
CA ARG A 126 -32.01 3.97 4.13
C ARG A 126 -31.62 4.81 2.93
N ASP A 127 -30.80 5.85 3.14
CA ASP A 127 -30.32 6.76 2.08
C ASP A 127 -28.80 6.65 2.00
N TYR A 128 -28.31 5.89 1.02
CA TYR A 128 -26.89 5.64 0.83
C TYR A 128 -26.53 5.40 -0.64
N ASP A 129 -25.30 5.71 -0.96
CA ASP A 129 -24.62 5.27 -2.16
C ASP A 129 -23.70 4.08 -1.86
N VAL A 130 -23.44 3.25 -2.87
CA VAL A 130 -22.43 2.18 -2.77
C VAL A 130 -21.22 2.53 -3.62
N PHE A 131 -20.05 2.54 -2.98
CA PHE A 131 -18.77 2.65 -3.68
C PHE A 131 -18.11 1.28 -3.77
N ASP A 132 -18.05 0.77 -4.98
CA ASP A 132 -17.50 -0.54 -5.30
C ASP A 132 -16.04 -0.41 -5.74
N ALA A 133 -15.15 -1.24 -5.19
CA ALA A 133 -13.73 -1.25 -5.53
C ALA A 133 -13.48 -1.64 -7.00
N SER A 134 -14.34 -2.42 -7.64
CA SER A 134 -14.22 -2.76 -9.06
C SER A 134 -14.32 -1.53 -9.97
N LEU A 135 -15.03 -0.49 -9.54
CA LEU A 135 -15.13 0.78 -10.26
C LEU A 135 -13.77 1.48 -10.42
N LEU A 136 -12.80 1.23 -9.52
CA LEU A 136 -11.45 1.79 -9.63
C LEU A 136 -10.72 1.33 -10.90
N CYS A 137 -11.11 0.20 -11.44
CA CYS A 137 -10.57 -0.32 -12.70
C CYS A 137 -11.20 0.34 -13.94
N THR A 138 -12.26 1.14 -13.78
CA THR A 138 -12.96 1.77 -14.90
C THR A 138 -12.40 3.13 -15.25
N ARG A 139 -12.42 3.46 -16.56
CA ARG A 139 -12.05 4.80 -17.03
C ARG A 139 -13.01 5.89 -16.53
N TYR A 140 -14.27 5.56 -16.32
CA TYR A 140 -15.29 6.51 -15.86
C TYR A 140 -15.05 6.93 -14.42
N HIS A 141 -14.69 6.00 -13.56
CA HIS A 141 -14.30 6.33 -12.20
C HIS A 141 -13.09 7.26 -12.19
N LYS A 142 -12.05 6.95 -12.98
CA LYS A 142 -10.85 7.79 -13.09
C LYS A 142 -11.17 9.19 -13.61
N ALA A 143 -12.12 9.33 -14.54
CA ALA A 143 -12.53 10.63 -15.07
C ALA A 143 -13.33 11.46 -14.04
N LEU A 144 -14.23 10.83 -13.28
CA LEU A 144 -15.13 11.52 -12.35
C LEU A 144 -14.56 11.66 -10.93
N PHE A 145 -13.71 10.72 -10.52
CA PHE A 145 -13.20 10.58 -9.15
C PHE A 145 -11.68 10.29 -9.10
N TRP A 146 -10.92 10.84 -10.02
CA TRP A 146 -9.47 10.59 -10.08
C TRP A 146 -8.69 11.06 -8.83
N ARG A 147 -9.28 11.94 -8.02
CA ARG A 147 -8.64 12.46 -6.83
C ARG A 147 -8.61 11.41 -5.72
N GLN A 148 -7.43 11.21 -5.16
CA GLN A 148 -7.19 10.44 -3.95
C GLN A 148 -6.75 11.39 -2.84
N ASP A 149 -7.04 11.03 -1.61
CA ASP A 149 -6.65 11.75 -0.42
C ASP A 149 -5.79 10.80 0.43
N PHE A 150 -4.48 10.97 0.37
CA PHE A 150 -3.54 10.21 1.16
C PHE A 150 -3.14 10.99 2.41
N ARG A 151 -2.97 10.29 3.51
CA ARG A 151 -2.32 10.83 4.70
C ARG A 151 -1.02 10.10 4.95
N LEU A 152 -0.12 10.78 5.62
CA LEU A 152 1.03 10.15 6.24
C LEU A 152 0.55 9.31 7.43
N PHE A 153 0.96 8.03 7.49
CA PHE A 153 0.70 7.19 8.65
C PHE A 153 1.87 7.32 9.62
N GLU A 154 1.57 7.69 10.85
CA GLU A 154 2.57 7.92 11.89
C GLU A 154 2.12 7.28 13.19
N GLU A 155 3.05 6.58 13.85
CA GLU A 155 2.90 6.04 15.19
C GLU A 155 4.22 6.24 15.95
N PRO A 156 4.18 6.34 17.28
CA PRO A 156 5.39 6.41 18.07
C PRO A 156 6.34 5.24 17.79
N PRO A 157 7.64 5.49 17.68
CA PRO A 157 8.62 4.44 17.41
C PRO A 157 8.60 3.35 18.49
N LEU A 158 8.84 2.08 18.10
CA LEU A 158 8.93 0.93 19.03
C LEU A 158 10.19 0.94 19.88
N ALA A 159 11.23 1.68 19.47
CA ALA A 159 12.50 1.76 20.18
C ALA A 159 13.00 3.21 20.22
N ALA A 160 13.71 3.56 21.30
CA ALA A 160 14.25 4.90 21.50
C ALA A 160 15.36 5.26 20.49
N ARG A 161 16.06 4.28 19.96
CA ARG A 161 17.06 4.46 18.92
C ARG A 161 16.54 3.95 17.59
N PRO A 162 16.71 4.68 16.48
CA PRO A 162 16.35 4.22 15.16
C PRO A 162 17.08 2.91 14.80
N CYS A 163 16.34 2.00 14.17
CA CYS A 163 16.91 0.84 13.50
C CYS A 163 17.40 1.27 12.11
N ASP A 164 18.55 0.78 11.65
CA ASP A 164 19.09 1.17 10.34
C ASP A 164 18.21 0.65 9.22
N VAL A 165 17.82 -0.63 9.28
CA VAL A 165 17.00 -1.26 8.25
C VAL A 165 15.87 -2.09 8.87
N VAL A 166 14.65 -1.83 8.41
CA VAL A 166 13.49 -2.67 8.70
C VAL A 166 13.20 -3.53 7.47
N PHE A 167 13.33 -4.84 7.61
CA PHE A 167 13.10 -5.80 6.52
C PHE A 167 11.67 -6.31 6.47
N HIS A 168 11.17 -6.55 5.26
CA HIS A 168 10.02 -7.40 5.00
C HIS A 168 10.43 -8.54 4.09
N PHE A 169 10.59 -9.74 4.64
CA PHE A 169 10.83 -10.96 3.88
C PHE A 169 9.52 -11.72 3.72
N ARG A 170 8.94 -11.64 2.53
CA ARG A 170 7.70 -12.35 2.23
C ARG A 170 7.94 -13.86 2.26
N ALA A 171 7.07 -14.59 2.98
CA ALA A 171 7.07 -16.05 3.08
C ALA A 171 5.62 -16.54 3.07
N VAL A 172 5.01 -16.55 1.89
CA VAL A 172 3.62 -16.99 1.73
C VAL A 172 3.60 -18.42 1.23
N ASP A 173 3.06 -19.30 2.04
CA ASP A 173 2.86 -20.71 1.69
C ASP A 173 1.54 -20.89 0.92
N LYS A 174 1.46 -20.30 -0.27
CA LYS A 174 0.31 -20.47 -1.18
C LYS A 174 0.69 -21.39 -2.31
N VAL A 175 -0.03 -22.48 -2.44
CA VAL A 175 -0.04 -23.28 -3.67
C VAL A 175 -0.58 -22.39 -4.80
N GLY A 176 0.30 -21.93 -5.69
CA GLY A 176 -0.05 -21.05 -6.80
C GLY A 176 1.11 -20.21 -7.33
N SER A 177 0.86 -19.35 -8.30
CA SER A 177 1.85 -18.62 -9.10
C SER A 177 2.72 -17.59 -8.37
N ASP A 178 2.52 -17.37 -7.06
CA ASP A 178 3.17 -16.26 -6.33
C ASP A 178 4.37 -16.67 -5.46
N HIS A 179 4.79 -17.95 -5.47
CA HIS A 179 5.97 -18.41 -4.71
C HIS A 179 7.28 -17.72 -5.14
N PHE A 180 7.37 -17.35 -6.41
CA PHE A 180 8.54 -16.64 -6.94
C PHE A 180 8.80 -15.29 -6.26
N LYS A 181 7.79 -14.72 -5.59
CA LYS A 181 7.93 -13.45 -4.84
C LYS A 181 8.49 -13.66 -3.44
N ASN A 182 8.54 -14.89 -2.93
CA ASN A 182 9.13 -15.13 -1.62
C ASN A 182 10.64 -14.97 -1.71
N TYR A 183 11.21 -14.30 -0.71
CA TYR A 183 12.66 -14.28 -0.53
C TYR A 183 13.05 -15.52 0.27
N PRO A 184 13.94 -16.41 -0.25
CA PRO A 184 14.28 -17.65 0.42
C PRO A 184 14.86 -17.41 1.82
N PRO A 185 14.46 -18.17 2.85
CA PRO A 185 14.99 -18.04 4.21
C PRO A 185 16.52 -18.03 4.27
N ALA A 186 17.20 -18.92 3.54
CA ALA A 186 18.65 -18.98 3.51
C ALA A 186 19.30 -17.68 2.98
N LEU A 187 18.70 -17.04 1.94
CA LEU A 187 19.19 -15.77 1.45
C LEU A 187 18.87 -14.61 2.41
N ALA A 188 17.75 -14.69 3.14
CA ALA A 188 17.38 -13.71 4.15
C ALA A 188 18.35 -13.77 5.34
N ASP A 189 18.66 -14.98 5.82
CA ASP A 189 19.65 -15.20 6.89
C ASP A 189 21.03 -14.69 6.49
N GLU A 190 21.48 -15.01 5.27
CA GLU A 190 22.74 -14.50 4.74
C GLU A 190 22.78 -12.97 4.64
N LEU A 191 21.71 -12.36 4.10
CA LEU A 191 21.62 -10.90 3.99
C LEU A 191 21.67 -10.23 5.35
N VAL A 192 20.90 -10.74 6.31
CA VAL A 192 20.88 -10.23 7.69
C VAL A 192 22.27 -10.35 8.33
N GLN A 193 22.91 -11.51 8.21
CA GLN A 193 24.26 -11.69 8.76
C GLN A 193 25.27 -10.70 8.16
N ARG A 194 25.27 -10.53 6.84
CA ARG A 194 26.15 -9.56 6.17
C ARG A 194 25.90 -8.11 6.61
N CYS A 195 24.64 -7.75 6.88
CA CYS A 195 24.29 -6.43 7.41
C CYS A 195 24.82 -6.25 8.85
N LEU A 196 24.68 -7.30 9.71
CA LEU A 196 25.19 -7.28 11.07
C LEU A 196 26.72 -7.17 11.09
N ASP A 197 27.43 -7.86 10.19
CA ASP A 197 28.88 -7.77 10.04
C ASP A 197 29.35 -6.35 9.66
N ARG A 198 28.44 -5.53 9.11
CA ARG A 198 28.67 -4.09 8.84
C ARG A 198 28.24 -3.20 10.00
N GLY A 199 27.83 -3.77 11.14
CA GLY A 199 27.39 -3.05 12.33
C GLY A 199 26.00 -2.40 12.21
N LEU A 200 25.17 -2.82 11.25
CA LEU A 200 23.82 -2.28 11.08
C LEU A 200 22.85 -2.90 12.09
N SER A 201 21.93 -2.10 12.60
CA SER A 201 20.83 -2.53 13.45
C SER A 201 19.60 -2.90 12.62
N LEU A 202 18.99 -4.07 12.86
CA LEU A 202 18.02 -4.68 11.97
C LEU A 202 16.78 -5.12 12.69
N ALA A 203 15.63 -4.96 12.03
CA ALA A 203 14.35 -5.52 12.47
C ALA A 203 13.55 -6.08 11.29
N CYS A 204 12.58 -6.94 11.58
CA CYS A 204 11.65 -7.49 10.58
C CYS A 204 10.21 -7.08 10.89
N ILE A 205 9.45 -6.80 9.83
CA ILE A 205 8.01 -6.52 9.85
C ILE A 205 7.23 -7.49 8.96
N GLY A 206 5.92 -7.42 9.08
CA GLY A 206 4.98 -8.18 8.28
C GLY A 206 4.03 -8.99 9.17
N HIS A 207 3.11 -9.71 8.55
CA HIS A 207 2.22 -10.61 9.26
C HIS A 207 2.99 -11.89 9.62
N PRO A 208 2.95 -12.37 10.88
CA PRO A 208 3.76 -13.52 11.32
C PRO A 208 3.56 -14.79 10.47
N ALA A 209 2.33 -15.03 9.98
CA ALA A 209 2.02 -16.19 9.15
C ALA A 209 2.46 -16.04 7.66
N TYR A 210 2.89 -14.86 7.22
CA TYR A 210 3.16 -14.58 5.81
C TYR A 210 4.49 -13.88 5.57
N SER A 211 5.34 -13.81 6.60
CA SER A 211 6.68 -13.25 6.51
C SER A 211 7.67 -14.04 7.34
N TYR A 212 8.91 -14.10 6.86
CA TYR A 212 10.04 -14.72 7.56
C TYR A 212 10.77 -13.66 8.40
N CYS A 213 11.29 -14.05 9.55
CA CYS A 213 12.19 -13.27 10.36
C CYS A 213 13.42 -14.10 10.69
N PRO A 214 14.63 -13.73 10.21
CA PRO A 214 15.89 -14.34 10.62
C PRO A 214 16.12 -14.26 12.13
N ALA A 215 16.74 -15.30 12.71
CA ALA A 215 16.92 -15.43 14.16
C ALA A 215 17.72 -14.26 14.80
N ASN A 216 18.64 -13.66 14.03
CA ASN A 216 19.49 -12.55 14.48
C ASN A 216 18.88 -11.16 14.21
N CYS A 217 17.61 -11.09 13.82
CA CYS A 217 16.89 -9.86 13.55
C CYS A 217 15.84 -9.61 14.63
N VAL A 218 15.62 -8.36 15.02
CA VAL A 218 14.56 -8.04 15.97
C VAL A 218 13.19 -8.32 15.32
N ASP A 219 12.37 -9.15 15.93
CA ASP A 219 11.06 -9.51 15.41
C ASP A 219 9.99 -8.49 15.83
N TRP A 220 9.60 -7.63 14.92
CA TRP A 220 8.50 -6.67 15.05
C TRP A 220 7.29 -7.04 14.17
N ARG A 221 7.23 -8.26 13.68
CA ARG A 221 6.08 -8.74 12.89
C ARG A 221 4.82 -8.69 13.75
N SER A 222 3.71 -8.32 13.14
CA SER A 222 2.45 -8.15 13.85
C SER A 222 1.26 -8.28 12.88
N GLU A 223 0.12 -8.73 13.42
CA GLU A 223 -1.19 -8.62 12.76
C GLU A 223 -1.78 -7.21 12.92
N ASP A 224 -1.34 -6.46 13.91
CA ASP A 224 -1.76 -5.08 14.18
C ASP A 224 -1.03 -4.10 13.23
N LEU A 225 -1.82 -3.38 12.45
CA LEU A 225 -1.32 -2.42 11.48
C LEU A 225 -0.67 -1.20 12.16
N ARG A 226 -1.17 -0.75 13.33
CA ARG A 226 -0.56 0.35 14.10
C ARG A 226 0.83 -0.03 14.56
N ARG A 227 0.99 -1.25 15.09
CA ARG A 227 2.29 -1.77 15.49
C ARG A 227 3.24 -1.88 14.29
N THR A 228 2.75 -2.29 13.12
CA THR A 228 3.53 -2.32 11.89
C THR A 228 3.98 -0.92 11.48
N VAL A 229 3.11 0.10 11.57
CA VAL A 229 3.47 1.50 11.32
C VAL A 229 4.50 2.01 12.34
N ALA A 230 4.34 1.70 13.63
CA ALA A 230 5.32 2.04 14.67
C ALA A 230 6.69 1.42 14.39
N ALA A 231 6.74 0.16 13.95
CA ALA A 231 7.96 -0.52 13.54
C ALA A 231 8.62 0.16 12.33
N ILE A 232 7.84 0.49 11.30
CA ILE A 232 8.30 1.25 10.14
C ILE A 232 8.82 2.63 10.57
N SER A 233 8.12 3.31 11.48
CA SER A 233 8.53 4.63 12.00
C SER A 233 9.87 4.58 12.73
N THR A 234 10.21 3.43 13.33
CA THR A 234 11.50 3.22 14.02
C THR A 234 12.66 3.06 13.04
N GLY A 235 12.43 2.63 11.80
CA GLY A 235 13.47 2.42 10.80
C GLY A 235 13.97 3.71 10.14
N ARG A 236 15.25 3.73 9.77
CA ARG A 236 15.80 4.76 8.86
C ARG A 236 15.39 4.48 7.41
N THR A 237 15.37 3.21 7.04
CA THR A 237 14.91 2.72 5.73
C THR A 237 14.16 1.39 5.88
N VAL A 238 13.33 1.05 4.90
CA VAL A 238 12.60 -0.23 4.85
C VAL A 238 13.02 -0.96 3.58
N ALA A 239 13.36 -2.25 3.70
CA ALA A 239 13.84 -3.06 2.57
C ALA A 239 12.98 -4.30 2.39
N GLY A 240 12.62 -4.61 1.14
CA GLY A 240 11.81 -5.77 0.83
C GLY A 240 11.45 -5.91 -0.64
N GLU A 241 10.82 -7.02 -0.96
CA GLU A 241 10.24 -7.24 -2.28
C GLU A 241 9.00 -6.33 -2.45
N ASN A 242 8.66 -5.98 -3.69
CA ASN A 242 7.51 -5.12 -4.00
C ASN A 242 6.17 -5.74 -3.53
N SER A 243 5.72 -5.32 -2.34
CA SER A 243 4.58 -5.87 -1.61
C SER A 243 3.83 -4.82 -0.80
N GLY A 244 2.71 -5.23 -0.19
CA GLY A 244 1.89 -4.33 0.64
C GLY A 244 2.66 -3.58 1.73
N PRO A 245 3.49 -4.22 2.57
CA PRO A 245 4.29 -3.53 3.58
C PRO A 245 5.25 -2.48 3.03
N MET A 246 5.79 -2.66 1.82
CA MET A 246 6.66 -1.66 1.18
C MET A 246 5.85 -0.42 0.73
N HIS A 247 4.63 -0.61 0.25
CA HIS A 247 3.71 0.52 -0.03
C HIS A 247 3.29 1.24 1.25
N LEU A 248 3.09 0.49 2.34
CA LEU A 248 2.83 1.09 3.65
C LEU A 248 4.02 1.94 4.12
N ALA A 249 5.26 1.48 3.92
CA ALA A 249 6.45 2.25 4.26
C ALA A 249 6.50 3.59 3.50
N ASN A 250 6.15 3.61 2.22
CA ASN A 250 6.03 4.85 1.46
C ASN A 250 4.93 5.78 2.05
N LEU A 251 3.82 5.21 2.50
CA LEU A 251 2.76 5.97 3.17
C LEU A 251 3.13 6.40 4.61
N CYS A 252 4.18 5.83 5.19
CA CYS A 252 4.79 6.29 6.45
C CYS A 252 5.94 7.30 6.21
N GLY A 253 6.15 7.76 4.98
CA GLY A 253 7.21 8.71 4.66
C GLY A 253 8.63 8.12 4.75
N LYS A 254 8.77 6.80 4.75
CA LYS A 254 10.08 6.14 4.93
C LYS A 254 10.70 5.77 3.58
N PRO A 255 11.98 6.08 3.38
CA PRO A 255 12.74 5.60 2.23
C PRO A 255 12.66 4.09 2.12
N THR A 256 12.53 3.57 0.90
CA THR A 256 12.42 2.14 0.67
C THR A 256 13.48 1.61 -0.29
N ILE A 257 13.91 0.39 -0.04
CA ILE A 257 14.81 -0.38 -0.91
C ILE A 257 14.01 -1.55 -1.46
N LEU A 258 13.76 -1.53 -2.76
CA LEU A 258 12.89 -2.50 -3.42
C LEU A 258 13.66 -3.45 -4.31
N TRP A 259 13.17 -4.68 -4.38
CA TRP A 259 13.47 -5.60 -5.46
C TRP A 259 12.19 -6.19 -6.04
N ALA A 260 12.20 -6.51 -7.32
CA ALA A 260 11.05 -7.02 -8.04
C ALA A 260 11.47 -7.87 -9.23
N GLN A 261 10.56 -8.71 -9.70
CA GLN A 261 10.77 -9.59 -10.86
C GLN A 261 11.02 -8.82 -12.17
N ASP A 262 10.48 -7.59 -12.28
CA ASP A 262 10.54 -6.79 -13.49
C ASP A 262 10.51 -5.29 -13.20
N GLN A 263 10.99 -4.50 -14.15
CA GLN A 263 11.03 -3.04 -14.07
C GLN A 263 9.63 -2.43 -13.94
N TRP A 264 8.60 -3.04 -14.53
CA TRP A 264 7.23 -2.53 -14.45
C TRP A 264 6.73 -2.41 -13.01
N ARG A 265 7.11 -3.36 -12.14
CA ARG A 265 6.74 -3.34 -10.71
C ARG A 265 7.45 -2.23 -9.94
N ILE A 266 8.69 -1.93 -10.30
CA ILE A 266 9.42 -0.78 -9.76
C ILE A 266 8.75 0.52 -10.20
N ASP A 267 8.48 0.68 -11.50
CA ASP A 267 7.79 1.86 -12.05
C ASP A 267 6.40 2.05 -11.46
N TYR A 268 5.72 0.94 -11.15
CA TYR A 268 4.45 0.95 -10.46
C TYR A 268 4.57 1.52 -9.04
N SER A 269 5.57 1.11 -8.27
CA SER A 269 5.86 1.65 -6.94
C SER A 269 6.22 3.13 -6.98
N LEU A 270 7.00 3.55 -7.96
CA LEU A 270 7.35 4.96 -8.16
C LEU A 270 6.10 5.82 -8.44
N ARG A 271 5.17 5.31 -9.25
CA ARG A 271 3.90 6.01 -9.55
C ARG A 271 2.95 6.10 -8.37
N TRP A 272 2.97 5.11 -7.47
CA TRP A 272 2.15 5.01 -6.28
C TRP A 272 2.87 5.50 -5.02
N ASN A 273 3.70 6.50 -5.16
CA ASN A 273 4.46 7.14 -4.09
C ASN A 273 3.94 8.59 -3.89
N PRO A 274 2.81 8.78 -3.19
CA PRO A 274 2.15 10.07 -3.08
C PRO A 274 3.00 11.11 -2.35
N PHE A 275 3.88 10.70 -1.45
CA PHE A 275 4.75 11.56 -0.66
C PHE A 275 6.15 11.73 -1.26
N ARG A 276 6.42 11.12 -2.43
CA ARG A 276 7.71 11.21 -3.14
C ARG A 276 8.90 10.80 -2.27
N VAL A 277 8.70 9.83 -1.39
CA VAL A 277 9.80 9.27 -0.59
C VAL A 277 10.85 8.62 -1.50
N PRO A 278 12.15 8.66 -1.15
CA PRO A 278 13.17 7.97 -1.91
C PRO A 278 12.87 6.47 -2.04
N ILE A 279 12.96 5.96 -3.27
CA ILE A 279 12.86 4.53 -3.57
C ILE A 279 14.15 4.12 -4.28
N TYR A 280 14.89 3.21 -3.66
CA TYR A 280 16.12 2.65 -4.19
C TYR A 280 15.82 1.26 -4.76
N THR A 281 16.42 0.90 -5.87
CA THR A 281 16.19 -0.40 -6.52
C THR A 281 17.39 -1.31 -6.32
N ALA A 282 17.20 -2.39 -5.56
CA ALA A 282 18.21 -3.44 -5.40
C ALA A 282 18.20 -4.45 -6.54
N ALA A 283 17.01 -4.75 -7.10
CA ALA A 283 16.87 -5.55 -8.32
C ALA A 283 15.55 -5.22 -9.03
N ASN A 284 15.57 -5.30 -10.35
CA ASN A 284 14.41 -5.10 -11.24
C ASN A 284 14.23 -6.26 -12.23
N ASP A 285 14.86 -7.39 -11.95
CA ASP A 285 14.91 -8.61 -12.75
C ASP A 285 14.72 -9.89 -11.92
N SER A 286 14.63 -9.75 -10.60
CA SER A 286 14.48 -10.87 -9.67
C SER A 286 13.78 -10.45 -8.38
N CYS A 287 12.88 -11.31 -7.88
CA CYS A 287 12.37 -11.22 -6.51
C CYS A 287 13.32 -11.84 -5.48
N GLN A 288 14.42 -12.45 -5.91
CA GLN A 288 15.39 -13.17 -5.10
C GLN A 288 16.82 -12.71 -5.44
N PRO A 289 17.14 -11.40 -5.32
CA PRO A 289 18.47 -10.91 -5.62
C PRO A 289 19.51 -11.48 -4.65
N ALA A 290 20.75 -11.59 -5.11
CA ALA A 290 21.87 -11.99 -4.24
C ALA A 290 22.01 -11.02 -3.05
N PRO A 291 22.27 -11.53 -1.82
CA PRO A 291 22.41 -10.73 -0.61
C PRO A 291 23.40 -9.57 -0.72
N GLU A 292 24.51 -9.79 -1.38
CA GLU A 292 25.54 -8.74 -1.61
C GLU A 292 25.02 -7.57 -2.44
N LYS A 293 24.20 -7.85 -3.47
CA LYS A 293 23.59 -6.81 -4.31
C LYS A 293 22.65 -5.92 -3.47
N VAL A 294 21.85 -6.54 -2.60
CA VAL A 294 20.94 -5.82 -1.69
C VAL A 294 21.71 -5.00 -0.66
N LEU A 295 22.72 -5.62 -0.02
CA LEU A 295 23.58 -4.95 0.96
C LEU A 295 24.23 -3.68 0.40
N ASN A 296 24.78 -3.75 -0.81
CA ASN A 296 25.44 -2.60 -1.44
C ASN A 296 24.47 -1.41 -1.62
N VAL A 297 23.20 -1.68 -1.99
CA VAL A 297 22.18 -0.64 -2.09
C VAL A 297 21.78 -0.12 -0.71
N ILE A 298 21.67 -0.98 0.30
CA ILE A 298 21.42 -0.56 1.69
C ILE A 298 22.49 0.43 2.16
N VAL A 299 23.76 0.06 2.04
CA VAL A 299 24.87 0.91 2.49
C VAL A 299 24.86 2.26 1.75
N ALA A 300 24.74 2.24 0.43
CA ALA A 300 24.69 3.46 -0.38
C ALA A 300 23.51 4.37 0.00
N SER A 301 22.32 3.79 0.21
CA SER A 301 21.13 4.54 0.60
C SER A 301 21.27 5.18 1.98
N LEU A 302 21.82 4.48 2.96
CA LEU A 302 22.05 5.00 4.30
C LEU A 302 23.08 6.15 4.31
N GLN A 303 24.12 6.05 3.48
CA GLN A 303 25.12 7.14 3.30
C GLN A 303 24.47 8.38 2.66
N GLU A 304 23.67 8.19 1.61
CA GLU A 304 22.96 9.31 0.96
C GLU A 304 21.97 9.99 1.94
N LEU A 305 21.22 9.21 2.72
CA LEU A 305 20.30 9.76 3.72
C LEU A 305 21.03 10.55 4.80
N ALA A 306 22.19 10.09 5.26
CA ALA A 306 23.02 10.82 6.22
C ALA A 306 23.51 12.16 5.63
N ALA A 307 24.02 12.15 4.40
CA ALA A 307 24.49 13.37 3.72
C ALA A 307 23.34 14.38 3.48
N ARG A 308 22.14 13.93 3.18
CA ARG A 308 20.95 14.81 3.04
C ARG A 308 20.59 15.49 4.36
N THR A 309 20.62 14.76 5.46
CA THR A 309 20.33 15.29 6.80
C THR A 309 21.36 16.34 7.21
N GLU A 310 22.65 16.09 6.99
CA GLU A 310 23.72 17.06 7.26
C GLU A 310 23.56 18.34 6.44
N ASN A 311 23.25 18.23 5.16
CA ASN A 311 23.06 19.39 4.28
C ASN A 311 21.82 20.21 4.70
N PHE A 312 20.75 19.57 5.14
CA PHE A 312 19.57 20.26 5.68
C PHE A 312 19.92 20.99 6.98
N THR A 313 20.61 20.34 7.90
CA THR A 313 21.06 20.93 9.17
C THR A 313 21.97 22.14 8.91
N ARG A 314 22.97 22.04 8.02
CA ARG A 314 23.85 23.15 7.65
C ARG A 314 23.06 24.34 7.10
N ARG A 315 22.05 24.14 6.24
CA ARG A 315 21.20 25.21 5.70
C ARG A 315 20.37 25.90 6.77
N CYS A 316 19.87 25.15 7.75
CA CYS A 316 19.10 25.72 8.87
C CYS A 316 19.96 26.57 9.82
N TYR A 317 21.26 26.21 10.02
CA TYR A 317 22.18 26.98 10.86
C TYR A 317 22.80 28.21 10.17
N THR A 318 22.69 28.31 8.85
CA THR A 318 23.23 29.45 8.07
C THR A 318 22.20 30.54 7.78
N LEU A 319 20.95 30.40 8.23
CA LEU A 319 19.99 31.50 8.16
C LEU A 319 20.34 32.53 9.25
N PRO A 320 20.69 33.79 8.90
CA PRO A 320 20.88 34.83 9.89
C PRO A 320 19.59 34.99 10.70
N ALA A 321 19.72 35.07 12.03
CA ALA A 321 18.64 35.42 12.91
C ALA A 321 18.00 36.73 12.42
N GLN A 322 16.79 36.70 11.91
CA GLN A 322 16.09 37.94 11.63
C GLN A 322 15.86 38.67 12.97
N PRO A 323 16.24 39.95 13.10
CA PRO A 323 15.90 40.69 14.31
C PRO A 323 14.39 40.74 14.45
N ILE A 324 13.89 40.31 15.60
CA ILE A 324 12.49 40.49 15.98
C ILE A 324 12.30 42.01 16.04
N ALA A 325 11.60 42.56 15.07
CA ALA A 325 11.15 43.93 15.13
C ALA A 325 10.13 44.04 16.25
N ASN A 326 10.53 44.66 17.35
CA ASN A 326 9.61 45.07 18.40
C ASN A 326 8.65 46.09 17.79
N ALA A 327 7.36 45.73 17.73
CA ALA A 327 6.26 46.65 17.54
C ALA A 327 5.19 46.36 18.60
#